data_091d83f1a26fde5901b57be3098dbddb
#
_entry.id   091d83f1a26fde5901b57be3098dbddb
#
_cell.length_a   1.000
_cell.length_b   1.000
_cell.length_c   1.000
_cell.angle_alpha   90.00
_cell.angle_beta   90.00
_cell.angle_gamma   90.00
#
_symmetry.space_group_name_H-M   'P 1'
#
loop_
_entity.id
_entity.type
_entity.pdbx_description
1 polymer ?
#
loop_
_entity_poly.entity_id
_entity_poly.type
_entity_poly.pdbx_seq_one_letter_code
_entity_poly.pdbx_strand_id
1 'polypeptide(L)'
;MGDDGLSIGGPKTRRGAVLMLLIGLAATGYGAYDYTQQSNAVADAVEVDAEITELGVESTSAGSSADVDYRPVVRFTYEYEGTAYESANVFPASITQDYDTESAARSVVEEYAVGESATAHVDPSDPDAAFLKDRTSNAPLVAVAVGLGFVLVGGRSAIR
;
A
#
# COMPACT_ATOMS: atom_id res chain seq x y z
N MET A 1 -23.02 33.88 5.25
CA MET A 1 -21.89 32.97 5.48
C MET A 1 -22.49 31.58 5.48
N GLY A 2 -22.48 30.88 4.35
CA GLY A 2 -23.02 29.54 4.21
C GLY A 2 -22.06 28.54 4.84
N ASP A 3 -22.58 27.78 5.78
CA ASP A 3 -21.92 26.66 6.41
C ASP A 3 -22.05 25.45 5.44
N ASP A 4 -21.20 25.40 4.41
CA ASP A 4 -21.11 24.26 3.49
C ASP A 4 -20.34 23.13 4.19
N GLY A 5 -20.87 22.67 5.32
CA GLY A 5 -20.40 21.49 6.00
C GLY A 5 -20.55 20.28 5.07
N LEU A 6 -19.46 19.57 4.78
CA LEU A 6 -19.41 18.29 4.07
C LEU A 6 -20.47 17.35 4.69
N SER A 7 -21.63 17.27 4.03
CA SER A 7 -22.71 16.37 4.41
C SER A 7 -22.40 14.98 3.84
N ILE A 8 -21.58 14.22 4.53
CA ILE A 8 -21.38 12.79 4.24
C ILE A 8 -22.68 12.08 4.62
N GLY A 9 -23.54 11.84 3.63
CA GLY A 9 -24.77 11.09 3.79
C GLY A 9 -24.47 9.65 4.18
N GLY A 10 -24.74 9.29 5.45
CA GLY A 10 -24.62 7.92 5.93
C GLY A 10 -25.70 7.01 5.34
N PRO A 11 -25.53 5.68 5.48
CA PRO A 11 -26.49 4.70 4.98
C PRO A 11 -27.88 4.91 5.58
N LYS A 12 -28.91 4.87 4.71
CA LYS A 12 -30.32 5.12 5.10
C LYS A 12 -30.98 3.93 5.82
N THR A 13 -30.32 2.79 5.89
CA THR A 13 -30.85 1.58 6.53
C THR A 13 -29.92 1.11 7.64
N ARG A 14 -30.49 0.54 8.71
CA ARG A 14 -29.70 -0.03 9.83
C ARG A 14 -28.73 -1.13 9.37
N ARG A 15 -29.16 -1.96 8.39
CA ARG A 15 -28.29 -2.99 7.79
C ARG A 15 -27.11 -2.38 7.06
N GLY A 16 -27.33 -1.32 6.28
CA GLY A 16 -26.27 -0.58 5.61
C GLY A 16 -25.30 0.08 6.59
N ALA A 17 -25.80 0.63 7.70
CA ALA A 17 -24.98 1.20 8.76
C ALA A 17 -24.08 0.15 9.43
N VAL A 18 -24.60 -1.02 9.72
CA VAL A 18 -23.83 -2.14 10.29
C VAL A 18 -22.79 -2.65 9.32
N LEU A 19 -23.13 -2.82 8.04
CA LEU A 19 -22.15 -3.23 7.01
C LEU A 19 -21.02 -2.20 6.87
N MET A 20 -21.35 -0.93 6.82
CA MET A 20 -20.36 0.16 6.74
C MET A 20 -19.43 0.16 7.94
N LEU A 21 -19.95 -0.06 9.15
CA LEU A 21 -19.18 -0.18 10.37
C LEU A 21 -18.23 -1.38 10.33
N LEU A 22 -18.70 -2.54 9.89
CA LEU A 22 -17.86 -3.74 9.77
C LEU A 22 -16.74 -3.58 8.74
N ILE A 23 -17.04 -2.99 7.58
CA ILE A 23 -16.03 -2.67 6.56
C ILE A 23 -15.00 -1.68 7.13
N GLY A 24 -15.44 -0.64 7.83
CA GLY A 24 -14.57 0.33 8.46
C GLY A 24 -13.64 -0.30 9.51
N LEU A 25 -14.16 -1.18 10.35
CA LEU A 25 -13.36 -1.91 11.34
C LEU A 25 -12.33 -2.85 10.66
N ALA A 26 -12.73 -3.56 9.61
CA ALA A 26 -11.83 -4.43 8.85
C ALA A 26 -10.71 -3.64 8.17
N ALA A 27 -11.02 -2.51 7.52
CA ALA A 27 -10.04 -1.64 6.88
C ALA A 27 -9.07 -1.01 7.89
N THR A 28 -9.59 -0.54 9.04
CA THR A 28 -8.76 0.02 10.11
C THR A 28 -7.84 -1.05 10.70
N GLY A 29 -8.36 -2.23 11.01
CA GLY A 29 -7.59 -3.34 11.58
C GLY A 29 -6.50 -3.84 10.63
N TYR A 30 -6.85 -4.02 9.35
CA TYR A 30 -5.89 -4.45 8.35
C TYR A 30 -4.79 -3.39 8.09
N GLY A 31 -5.16 -2.11 7.97
CA GLY A 31 -4.18 -1.04 7.78
C GLY A 31 -3.24 -0.88 8.98
N ALA A 32 -3.74 -1.02 10.21
CA ALA A 32 -2.90 -0.99 11.40
C ALA A 32 -1.96 -2.20 11.47
N TYR A 33 -2.44 -3.38 11.12
CA TYR A 33 -1.63 -4.60 11.02
C TYR A 33 -0.52 -4.45 9.98
N ASP A 34 -0.86 -4.03 8.76
CA ASP A 34 0.11 -3.83 7.67
C ASP A 34 1.18 -2.79 8.03
N TYR A 35 0.79 -1.69 8.70
CA TYR A 35 1.74 -0.68 9.19
C TYR A 35 2.75 -1.26 10.19
N THR A 36 2.28 -2.11 11.13
CA THR A 36 3.18 -2.74 12.11
C THR A 36 4.12 -3.76 11.45
N GLN A 37 3.63 -4.52 10.46
CA GLN A 37 4.44 -5.46 9.69
C GLN A 37 5.54 -4.72 8.90
N GLN A 38 5.21 -3.63 8.22
CA GLN A 38 6.21 -2.80 7.55
C GLN A 38 7.29 -2.29 8.50
N SER A 39 6.89 -1.79 9.68
CA SER A 39 7.83 -1.26 10.66
C SER A 39 8.79 -2.33 11.19
N ASN A 40 8.29 -3.55 11.38
CA ASN A 40 9.12 -4.68 11.80
C ASN A 40 10.05 -5.14 10.68
N ALA A 41 9.52 -5.27 9.46
CA ALA A 41 10.30 -5.67 8.29
C ALA A 41 11.48 -4.72 8.02
N VAL A 42 11.26 -3.41 8.17
CA VAL A 42 12.33 -2.40 8.07
C VAL A 42 13.34 -2.54 9.22
N ALA A 43 12.88 -2.74 10.45
CA ALA A 43 13.76 -2.80 11.63
C ALA A 43 14.69 -4.01 11.64
N ASP A 44 14.22 -5.14 11.11
CA ASP A 44 14.93 -6.43 11.11
C ASP A 44 15.58 -6.76 9.75
N ALA A 45 15.45 -5.88 8.74
CA ALA A 45 15.92 -6.11 7.38
C ALA A 45 17.44 -6.31 7.29
N VAL A 46 17.83 -7.26 6.46
CA VAL A 46 19.21 -7.52 6.06
C VAL A 46 19.43 -7.07 4.62
N GLU A 47 20.48 -6.30 4.38
CA GLU A 47 20.84 -5.87 3.03
C GLU A 47 21.47 -7.01 2.23
N VAL A 48 21.02 -7.18 0.98
CA VAL A 48 21.58 -8.11 0.01
C VAL A 48 21.75 -7.44 -1.35
N ASP A 49 22.66 -7.96 -2.17
CA ASP A 49 22.79 -7.54 -3.56
C ASP A 49 21.64 -8.17 -4.39
N ALA A 50 20.99 -7.34 -5.20
CA ALA A 50 19.90 -7.74 -6.08
C ALA A 50 20.18 -7.25 -7.51
N GLU A 51 19.67 -7.97 -8.50
CA GLU A 51 19.70 -7.57 -9.91
C GLU A 51 18.28 -7.19 -10.36
N ILE A 52 18.15 -6.01 -10.95
CA ILE A 52 16.86 -5.53 -11.50
C ILE A 52 16.58 -6.23 -12.81
N THR A 53 15.50 -6.98 -12.89
CA THR A 53 15.10 -7.77 -14.07
C THR A 53 13.97 -7.11 -14.86
N GLU A 54 13.11 -6.32 -14.22
CA GLU A 54 12.04 -5.59 -14.89
C GLU A 54 11.83 -4.23 -14.23
N LEU A 55 11.51 -3.20 -15.04
CA LEU A 55 11.22 -1.86 -14.58
C LEU A 55 10.20 -1.19 -15.50
N GLY A 56 9.19 -0.54 -14.93
CA GLY A 56 8.16 0.14 -15.70
C GLY A 56 7.15 0.90 -14.87
N VAL A 57 6.09 1.32 -15.53
CA VAL A 57 4.88 1.91 -14.93
C VAL A 57 3.67 1.29 -15.62
N GLU A 58 2.74 0.80 -14.85
CA GLU A 58 1.44 0.32 -15.34
C GLU A 58 0.35 1.35 -15.03
N SER A 59 -0.59 1.50 -15.98
CA SER A 59 -1.81 2.26 -15.74
C SER A 59 -2.88 1.34 -15.14
N THR A 60 -3.50 1.79 -14.06
CA THR A 60 -4.61 1.09 -13.43
C THR A 60 -5.85 1.98 -13.48
N SER A 61 -7.02 1.40 -13.68
CA SER A 61 -8.30 2.12 -13.58
C SER A 61 -9.16 1.42 -12.54
N ALA A 62 -9.39 2.10 -11.43
CA ALA A 62 -10.24 1.60 -10.36
C ALA A 62 -11.70 1.97 -10.62
N GLY A 63 -12.47 1.04 -11.18
CA GLY A 63 -13.92 1.18 -11.31
C GLY A 63 -14.39 2.08 -12.46
N SER A 64 -15.55 2.74 -12.29
CA SER A 64 -16.24 3.54 -13.31
C SER A 64 -15.81 5.02 -13.33
N SER A 65 -14.76 5.41 -12.63
CA SER A 65 -14.22 6.77 -12.69
C SER A 65 -13.29 6.93 -13.91
N ALA A 66 -13.32 8.12 -14.51
CA ALA A 66 -12.47 8.46 -15.64
C ALA A 66 -11.00 8.70 -15.24
N ASP A 67 -10.69 8.58 -13.97
CA ASP A 67 -9.35 8.78 -13.42
C ASP A 67 -8.51 7.51 -13.64
N VAL A 68 -7.35 7.71 -14.22
CA VAL A 68 -6.34 6.67 -14.45
C VAL A 68 -5.24 6.86 -13.41
N ASP A 69 -5.02 5.84 -12.61
CA ASP A 69 -3.92 5.79 -11.65
C ASP A 69 -2.73 5.06 -12.26
N TYR A 70 -1.54 5.32 -11.75
CA TYR A 70 -0.28 4.76 -12.23
C TYR A 70 0.45 4.06 -11.09
N ARG A 71 0.97 2.87 -11.38
CA ARG A 71 1.71 2.06 -10.43
C ARG A 71 3.11 1.79 -10.93
N PRO A 72 4.17 2.04 -10.11
CA PRO A 72 5.51 1.61 -10.45
C PRO A 72 5.60 0.08 -10.48
N VAL A 73 6.25 -0.46 -11.50
CA VAL A 73 6.54 -1.88 -11.64
C VAL A 73 8.04 -2.07 -11.52
N VAL A 74 8.44 -2.98 -10.66
CA VAL A 74 9.81 -3.44 -10.52
C VAL A 74 9.80 -4.95 -10.31
N ARG A 75 10.83 -5.63 -10.81
CA ARG A 75 11.11 -7.02 -10.49
C ARG A 75 12.61 -7.17 -10.33
N PHE A 76 13.04 -7.91 -9.31
CA PHE A 76 14.44 -8.14 -9.03
C PHE A 76 14.67 -9.53 -8.44
N THR A 77 15.86 -10.08 -8.69
CA THR A 77 16.32 -11.34 -8.14
C THR A 77 17.45 -11.11 -7.16
N TYR A 78 17.53 -11.91 -6.13
CA TYR A 78 18.56 -11.86 -5.09
C TYR A 78 18.81 -13.23 -4.51
N GLU A 79 19.90 -13.38 -3.75
CA GLU A 79 20.21 -14.57 -3.00
C GLU A 79 20.25 -14.26 -1.50
N TYR A 80 19.56 -15.08 -0.72
CA TYR A 80 19.60 -15.01 0.74
C TYR A 80 19.83 -16.40 1.33
N GLU A 81 20.85 -16.57 2.19
CA GLU A 81 21.24 -17.85 2.79
C GLU A 81 21.42 -18.99 1.78
N GLY A 82 21.95 -18.69 0.60
CA GLY A 82 22.21 -19.69 -0.47
C GLY A 82 20.97 -20.10 -1.26
N THR A 83 19.83 -19.42 -1.08
CA THR A 83 18.59 -19.60 -1.83
C THR A 83 18.33 -18.39 -2.71
N ALA A 84 18.02 -18.65 -4.00
CA ALA A 84 17.64 -17.59 -4.93
C ALA A 84 16.15 -17.27 -4.79
N TYR A 85 15.83 -15.98 -4.74
CA TYR A 85 14.49 -15.43 -4.64
C TYR A 85 14.22 -14.41 -5.73
N GLU A 86 12.94 -14.10 -5.96
CA GLU A 86 12.48 -13.01 -6.79
C GLU A 86 11.43 -12.20 -6.01
N SER A 87 11.50 -10.87 -6.08
CA SER A 87 10.48 -9.99 -5.53
C SER A 87 10.12 -8.85 -6.47
N ALA A 88 8.98 -8.21 -6.22
CA ALA A 88 8.46 -7.06 -6.95
C ALA A 88 8.11 -5.87 -6.03
N ASN A 89 8.57 -5.91 -4.78
CA ASN A 89 8.20 -4.91 -3.80
C ASN A 89 9.17 -3.71 -3.83
N VAL A 90 8.65 -2.53 -4.09
CA VAL A 90 9.42 -1.29 -3.90
C VAL A 90 9.56 -0.99 -2.41
N PHE A 91 8.48 -1.17 -1.65
CA PHE A 91 8.40 -0.90 -0.21
C PHE A 91 7.99 -2.17 0.55
N PRO A 92 8.26 -2.26 1.86
CA PRO A 92 7.86 -3.38 2.71
C PRO A 92 6.36 -3.36 3.06
N ALA A 93 5.50 -3.23 2.04
CA ALA A 93 4.07 -3.02 2.20
C ALA A 93 3.27 -4.02 1.38
N SER A 94 2.23 -4.60 1.98
CA SER A 94 1.24 -5.43 1.27
C SER A 94 0.31 -4.60 0.40
N ILE A 95 0.13 -3.30 0.73
CA ILE A 95 -0.70 -2.37 -0.03
C ILE A 95 0.19 -1.59 -1.00
N THR A 96 0.04 -1.85 -2.29
CA THR A 96 0.74 -1.11 -3.33
C THR A 96 0.18 0.31 -3.44
N GLN A 97 1.07 1.29 -3.55
CA GLN A 97 0.70 2.69 -3.71
C GLN A 97 0.50 3.01 -5.19
N ASP A 98 -0.67 3.58 -5.52
CA ASP A 98 -0.97 4.15 -6.82
C ASP A 98 -0.71 5.66 -6.82
N TYR A 99 -0.44 6.23 -8.00
CA TYR A 99 -0.08 7.63 -8.20
C TYR A 99 -0.98 8.26 -9.26
N ASP A 100 -1.34 9.53 -9.07
CA ASP A 100 -2.23 10.27 -9.98
C ASP A 100 -1.59 10.55 -11.36
N THR A 101 -0.27 10.41 -11.48
CA THR A 101 0.46 10.65 -12.73
C THR A 101 1.53 9.61 -12.99
N GLU A 102 1.76 9.28 -14.27
CA GLU A 102 2.85 8.40 -14.69
C GLU A 102 4.22 8.90 -14.23
N SER A 103 4.45 10.21 -14.28
CA SER A 103 5.70 10.82 -13.83
C SER A 103 5.96 10.61 -12.33
N ALA A 104 4.91 10.69 -11.50
CA ALA A 104 5.03 10.44 -10.07
C ALA A 104 5.34 8.96 -9.79
N ALA A 105 4.66 8.04 -10.47
CA ALA A 105 4.96 6.61 -10.36
C ALA A 105 6.39 6.28 -10.84
N ARG A 106 6.80 6.85 -11.98
CA ARG A 106 8.15 6.66 -12.54
C ARG A 106 9.26 7.16 -11.62
N SER A 107 9.06 8.30 -10.95
CA SER A 107 10.05 8.88 -10.03
C SER A 107 10.37 7.99 -8.81
N VAL A 108 9.49 7.06 -8.49
CA VAL A 108 9.71 6.10 -7.39
C VAL A 108 10.81 5.12 -7.71
N VAL A 109 10.96 4.76 -8.98
CA VAL A 109 11.89 3.72 -9.46
C VAL A 109 12.96 4.25 -10.42
N GLU A 110 13.05 5.59 -10.60
CA GLU A 110 13.96 6.24 -11.55
C GLU A 110 15.46 6.02 -11.28
N GLU A 111 15.81 5.67 -10.04
CA GLU A 111 17.19 5.38 -9.64
C GLU A 111 17.67 3.97 -10.03
N TYR A 112 16.75 3.10 -10.50
CA TYR A 112 17.06 1.74 -10.91
C TYR A 112 17.09 1.58 -12.42
N ALA A 113 17.87 0.63 -12.93
CA ALA A 113 17.88 0.27 -14.34
C ALA A 113 17.96 -1.25 -14.50
N VAL A 114 17.30 -1.78 -15.54
CA VAL A 114 17.29 -3.22 -15.84
C VAL A 114 18.72 -3.71 -16.15
N GLY A 115 19.13 -4.81 -15.49
CA GLY A 115 20.46 -5.39 -15.59
C GLY A 115 21.50 -4.72 -14.66
N GLU A 116 21.12 -3.74 -13.85
CA GLU A 116 21.98 -3.15 -12.84
C GLU A 116 21.76 -3.77 -11.46
N SER A 117 22.82 -3.74 -10.64
CA SER A 117 22.75 -4.16 -9.24
C SER A 117 22.13 -3.07 -8.39
N ALA A 118 21.30 -3.48 -7.46
CA ALA A 118 20.70 -2.63 -6.43
C ALA A 118 20.81 -3.31 -5.06
N THR A 119 20.69 -2.54 -3.99
CA THR A 119 20.53 -3.09 -2.65
C THR A 119 19.06 -3.44 -2.42
N ALA A 120 18.79 -4.69 -2.05
CA ALA A 120 17.48 -5.11 -1.56
C ALA A 120 17.56 -5.38 -0.05
N HIS A 121 16.44 -5.27 0.62
CA HIS A 121 16.25 -5.47 2.04
C HIS A 121 15.40 -6.71 2.25
N VAL A 122 15.93 -7.72 2.94
CA VAL A 122 15.28 -8.99 3.21
C VAL A 122 14.84 -9.02 4.66
N ASP A 123 13.56 -9.25 4.93
CA ASP A 123 13.09 -9.62 6.25
C ASP A 123 13.42 -11.11 6.48
N PRO A 124 14.28 -11.46 7.48
CA PRO A 124 14.61 -12.86 7.75
C PRO A 124 13.40 -13.74 8.09
N SER A 125 12.29 -13.14 8.54
CA SER A 125 11.05 -13.86 8.83
C SER A 125 10.21 -14.16 7.59
N ASP A 126 10.42 -13.42 6.49
CA ASP A 126 9.71 -13.55 5.21
C ASP A 126 10.66 -13.28 4.03
N PRO A 127 11.60 -14.21 3.72
CA PRO A 127 12.66 -13.95 2.76
C PRO A 127 12.20 -13.71 1.33
N ASP A 128 11.03 -14.16 0.92
CA ASP A 128 10.46 -13.95 -0.42
C ASP A 128 9.80 -12.58 -0.60
N ALA A 129 9.62 -11.81 0.47
CA ALA A 129 9.02 -10.48 0.44
C ALA A 129 10.05 -9.33 0.50
N ALA A 130 11.28 -9.53 0.02
CA ALA A 130 12.30 -8.47 -0.01
C ALA A 130 11.81 -7.21 -0.74
N PHE A 131 12.34 -6.06 -0.35
CA PHE A 131 11.96 -4.75 -0.88
C PHE A 131 13.19 -3.90 -1.19
N LEU A 132 13.04 -2.91 -2.08
CA LEU A 132 14.15 -2.07 -2.53
C LEU A 132 14.34 -0.82 -1.67
N LYS A 133 13.28 -0.25 -1.10
CA LYS A 133 13.33 1.00 -0.34
C LYS A 133 13.07 0.77 1.13
N ASP A 134 14.10 0.98 1.93
CA ASP A 134 14.08 0.86 3.39
C ASP A 134 13.31 2.02 4.03
N ARG A 135 12.01 2.07 3.76
CA ARG A 135 11.07 3.01 4.39
C ARG A 135 9.64 2.50 4.31
N THR A 136 8.88 2.82 5.33
CA THR A 136 7.45 2.50 5.37
C THR A 136 6.68 3.33 4.35
N SER A 137 5.70 2.71 3.70
CA SER A 137 4.72 3.39 2.87
C SER A 137 3.62 4.04 3.74
N ASN A 138 3.05 5.15 3.28
CA ASN A 138 1.90 5.77 3.93
C ASN A 138 0.55 5.13 3.55
N ALA A 139 0.54 4.19 2.60
CA ALA A 139 -0.68 3.55 2.11
C ALA A 139 -1.54 2.91 3.23
N PRO A 140 -0.97 2.16 4.21
CA PRO A 140 -1.76 1.63 5.31
C PRO A 140 -2.40 2.68 6.19
N LEU A 141 -1.74 3.83 6.38
CA LEU A 141 -2.30 4.94 7.17
C LEU A 141 -3.52 5.56 6.48
N VAL A 142 -3.53 5.61 5.15
CA VAL A 142 -4.72 6.03 4.37
C VAL A 142 -5.86 5.04 4.57
N ALA A 143 -5.59 3.73 4.53
CA ALA A 143 -6.60 2.70 4.79
C ALA A 143 -7.18 2.83 6.21
N VAL A 144 -6.34 3.08 7.22
CA VAL A 144 -6.77 3.37 8.61
C VAL A 144 -7.68 4.60 8.66
N ALA A 145 -7.29 5.70 8.03
CA ALA A 145 -8.06 6.95 8.04
C ALA A 145 -9.44 6.78 7.39
N VAL A 146 -9.50 6.12 6.23
CA VAL A 146 -10.77 5.80 5.53
C VAL A 146 -11.63 4.86 6.36
N GLY A 147 -11.02 3.81 6.94
CA GLY A 147 -11.70 2.87 7.81
C GLY A 147 -12.33 3.54 9.03
N LEU A 148 -11.60 4.42 9.70
CA LEU A 148 -12.12 5.23 10.83
C LEU A 148 -13.28 6.13 10.40
N GLY A 149 -13.20 6.76 9.21
CA GLY A 149 -14.30 7.52 8.64
C GLY A 149 -15.58 6.67 8.49
N PHE A 150 -15.46 5.46 7.98
CA PHE A 150 -16.59 4.51 7.86
C PHE A 150 -17.14 4.07 9.22
N VAL A 151 -16.28 3.85 10.21
CA VAL A 151 -16.69 3.51 11.58
C VAL A 151 -17.51 4.65 12.20
N LEU A 152 -17.05 5.90 12.05
CA LEU A 152 -17.73 7.07 12.60
C LEU A 152 -19.11 7.30 11.95
N VAL A 153 -19.17 7.24 10.60
CA VAL A 153 -20.42 7.44 9.84
C VAL A 153 -21.39 6.27 10.07
N GLY A 154 -20.90 5.03 9.99
CA GLY A 154 -21.69 3.82 10.21
C GLY A 154 -22.19 3.74 11.66
N GLY A 155 -21.35 4.00 12.65
CA GLY A 155 -21.69 3.99 14.05
C GLY A 155 -22.77 5.03 14.39
N ARG A 156 -22.61 6.27 13.92
CA ARG A 156 -23.63 7.33 14.11
C ARG A 156 -24.97 6.98 13.45
N SER A 157 -24.96 6.30 12.30
CA SER A 157 -26.18 5.88 11.59
C SER A 157 -26.84 4.67 12.23
N ALA A 158 -26.10 3.81 12.91
CA ALA A 158 -26.64 2.61 13.57
C ALA A 158 -27.36 2.91 14.90
N ILE A 159 -26.98 4.03 15.57
CA ILE A 159 -27.53 4.46 16.87
C ILE A 159 -28.79 5.36 16.69
N ARG A 160 -29.02 5.88 15.49
CA ARG A 160 -30.25 6.64 15.16
C ARG A 160 -31.37 5.71 14.68
#